data_223bf7058a352241c24e792eb2d06b70
#
_entry.id   223bf7058a352241c24e792eb2d06b70
#
_cell.length_a   1.000
_cell.length_b   1.000
_cell.length_c   1.000
_cell.angle_alpha   90.00
_cell.angle_beta   90.00
_cell.angle_gamma   90.00
#
_symmetry.space_group_name_H-M   'P 1'
#
loop_
_entity.id
_entity.type
_entity.pdbx_description
1 polymer ?
#
loop_
_entity_poly.entity_id
_entity_poly.type
_entity_poly.pdbx_seq_one_letter_code
_entity_poly.pdbx_strand_id
1 'polypeptide(L)'
;PYYLNWLFHSDATLTFPQTVVLRYKLQEPGVADAAVDGYSRWFVSRLKLLETTLEDREFLCSDRFTIADICVSYAITLADSLGIEQAFKPNIKRWTDMLFEREAYKKSMSYKFEQ
;
A
#
# COMPACT_ATOMS: atom_id res chain seq x y z
N PRO A 1 -17.05 3.91 -11.72
CA PRO A 1 -16.08 3.18 -12.49
C PRO A 1 -15.03 2.51 -11.62
N TYR A 2 -14.62 1.37 -12.04
CA TYR A 2 -13.69 0.50 -11.31
C TYR A 2 -12.35 1.20 -11.02
N TYR A 3 -11.84 1.90 -12.02
CA TYR A 3 -10.58 2.62 -11.92
C TYR A 3 -10.63 3.70 -10.82
N LEU A 4 -11.68 4.52 -10.83
CA LEU A 4 -11.83 5.59 -9.83
C LEU A 4 -12.02 5.01 -8.43
N ASN A 5 -12.71 3.88 -8.30
CA ASN A 5 -12.87 3.24 -7.01
C ASN A 5 -11.52 2.88 -6.39
N TRP A 6 -10.58 2.38 -7.19
CA TRP A 6 -9.25 2.06 -6.68
C TRP A 6 -8.45 3.29 -6.30
N LEU A 7 -8.56 4.40 -7.04
CA LEU A 7 -7.89 5.65 -6.69
C LEU A 7 -8.38 6.15 -5.33
N PHE A 8 -9.69 6.19 -5.11
CA PHE A 8 -10.26 6.64 -3.84
C PHE A 8 -9.98 5.65 -2.71
N HIS A 9 -10.00 4.35 -2.99
CA HIS A 9 -9.67 3.32 -2.03
C HIS A 9 -8.23 3.46 -1.53
N SER A 10 -7.30 3.77 -2.43
CA SER A 10 -5.91 4.00 -2.07
C SER A 10 -5.77 5.11 -1.05
N ASP A 11 -6.44 6.24 -1.26
CA ASP A 11 -6.33 7.39 -0.38
C ASP A 11 -7.11 7.18 0.93
N ALA A 12 -8.41 6.92 0.83
CA ALA A 12 -9.30 6.92 2.00
C ALA A 12 -9.18 5.65 2.85
N THR A 13 -8.91 4.51 2.24
CA THR A 13 -8.96 3.22 2.93
C THR A 13 -7.57 2.66 3.25
N LEU A 14 -6.63 2.78 2.34
CA LEU A 14 -5.30 2.20 2.52
C LEU A 14 -4.28 3.18 3.08
N THR A 15 -4.27 4.42 2.61
CA THR A 15 -3.26 5.41 3.04
C THR A 15 -3.66 6.09 4.36
N PHE A 16 -4.91 6.45 4.53
CA PHE A 16 -5.35 7.19 5.70
C PHE A 16 -5.04 6.49 7.03
N PRO A 17 -5.34 5.20 7.22
CA PRO A 17 -5.01 4.54 8.50
C PRO A 17 -3.52 4.59 8.82
N GLN A 18 -2.68 4.57 7.80
CA GLN A 18 -1.25 4.59 7.98
C GLN A 18 -0.72 5.95 8.44
N THR A 19 -1.43 7.05 8.14
CA THR A 19 -1.04 8.37 8.64
C THR A 19 -1.14 8.42 10.16
N VAL A 20 -2.13 7.78 10.74
CA VAL A 20 -2.27 7.67 12.19
C VAL A 20 -1.15 6.82 12.77
N VAL A 21 -0.85 5.69 12.14
CA VAL A 21 0.25 4.82 12.57
C VAL A 21 1.57 5.56 12.50
N LEU A 22 1.83 6.27 11.39
CA LEU A 22 3.04 7.04 11.20
C LEU A 22 3.21 8.06 12.32
N ARG A 23 2.16 8.81 12.62
CA ARG A 23 2.22 9.86 13.63
C ARG A 23 2.55 9.31 15.02
N TYR A 24 1.81 8.29 15.45
CA TYR A 24 1.90 7.81 16.83
C TYR A 24 2.91 6.70 17.04
N LYS A 25 3.51 6.18 15.99
CA LYS A 25 4.59 5.21 16.07
C LYS A 25 5.97 5.86 15.94
N LEU A 26 6.10 6.83 15.01
CA LEU A 26 7.39 7.42 14.68
C LEU A 26 7.56 8.84 15.21
N GLN A 27 6.53 9.68 15.12
CA GLN A 27 6.63 11.09 15.50
C GLN A 27 6.31 11.33 16.97
N GLU A 28 5.31 10.62 17.50
CA GLU A 28 4.90 10.76 18.89
C GLU A 28 4.77 9.36 19.56
N PRO A 29 5.85 8.59 19.65
CA PRO A 29 5.78 7.23 20.18
C PRO A 29 5.35 7.24 21.67
N GLY A 30 4.52 6.25 22.04
CA GLY A 30 4.02 6.09 23.39
C GLY A 30 2.81 6.91 23.75
N VAL A 31 2.39 7.86 22.89
CA VAL A 31 1.26 8.75 23.18
C VAL A 31 -0.08 8.05 22.92
N ALA A 32 -0.18 7.23 21.89
CA ALA A 32 -1.43 6.60 21.49
C ALA A 32 -1.20 5.19 20.92
N ASP A 33 -0.56 4.31 21.70
CA ASP A 33 -0.23 2.96 21.26
C ASP A 33 -1.48 2.15 20.86
N ALA A 34 -2.59 2.35 21.57
CA ALA A 34 -3.85 1.69 21.22
C ALA A 34 -4.35 2.10 19.84
N ALA A 35 -4.15 3.37 19.46
CA ALA A 35 -4.51 3.84 18.11
C ALA A 35 -3.59 3.24 17.06
N VAL A 36 -2.30 3.10 17.33
CA VAL A 36 -1.35 2.43 16.43
C VAL A 36 -1.82 1.00 16.14
N ASP A 37 -2.13 0.25 17.19
CA ASP A 37 -2.59 -1.13 17.05
C ASP A 37 -3.93 -1.21 16.30
N GLY A 38 -4.87 -0.36 16.66
CA GLY A 38 -6.21 -0.36 16.05
C GLY A 38 -6.17 -0.03 14.57
N TYR A 39 -5.46 1.01 14.18
CA TYR A 39 -5.36 1.42 12.78
C TYR A 39 -4.49 0.48 11.95
N SER A 40 -3.47 -0.14 12.55
CA SER A 40 -2.69 -1.18 11.88
C SER A 40 -3.57 -2.39 11.56
N ARG A 41 -4.39 -2.84 12.51
CA ARG A 41 -5.33 -3.94 12.26
C ARG A 41 -6.38 -3.56 11.24
N TRP A 42 -6.87 -2.32 11.28
CA TRP A 42 -7.82 -1.85 10.27
C TRP A 42 -7.21 -1.90 8.89
N PHE A 43 -6.01 -1.36 8.71
CA PHE A 43 -5.29 -1.42 7.43
C PHE A 43 -5.17 -2.87 6.94
N VAL A 44 -4.71 -3.77 7.80
CA VAL A 44 -4.54 -5.18 7.45
C VAL A 44 -5.85 -5.80 6.99
N SER A 45 -6.95 -5.49 7.68
CA SER A 45 -8.26 -6.03 7.31
C SER A 45 -8.73 -5.56 5.93
N ARG A 46 -8.30 -4.37 5.51
CA ARG A 46 -8.67 -3.81 4.20
C ARG A 46 -7.85 -4.37 3.04
N LEU A 47 -6.75 -5.06 3.33
CA LEU A 47 -5.96 -5.73 2.30
C LEU A 47 -6.67 -6.94 1.69
N LYS A 48 -7.71 -7.44 2.34
CA LYS A 48 -8.45 -8.60 1.85
C LYS A 48 -9.03 -8.38 0.46
N LEU A 49 -9.61 -7.21 0.21
CA LEU A 49 -10.16 -6.87 -1.11
C LEU A 49 -9.05 -6.85 -2.16
N LEU A 50 -7.92 -6.26 -1.83
CA LEU A 50 -6.77 -6.19 -2.75
C LEU A 50 -6.27 -7.59 -3.11
N GLU A 51 -6.09 -8.44 -2.09
CA GLU A 51 -5.64 -9.82 -2.30
C GLU A 51 -6.60 -10.60 -3.20
N THR A 52 -7.90 -10.48 -2.94
CA THR A 52 -8.93 -11.16 -3.72
C THR A 52 -8.97 -10.66 -5.16
N THR A 53 -8.86 -9.34 -5.34
CA THR A 53 -8.87 -8.73 -6.68
C THR A 53 -7.69 -9.22 -7.52
N LEU A 54 -6.51 -9.39 -6.90
CA LEU A 54 -5.30 -9.82 -7.61
C LEU A 54 -5.20 -11.33 -7.82
N GLU A 55 -6.18 -12.09 -7.32
CA GLU A 55 -6.17 -13.54 -7.44
C GLU A 55 -6.16 -14.02 -8.89
N ASP A 56 -6.93 -13.36 -9.76
CA ASP A 56 -7.08 -13.71 -11.16
C ASP A 56 -6.69 -12.60 -12.13
N ARG A 57 -5.94 -11.62 -11.66
CA ARG A 57 -5.55 -10.45 -12.47
C ARG A 57 -4.08 -10.14 -12.30
N GLU A 58 -3.49 -9.65 -13.39
CA GLU A 58 -2.12 -9.15 -13.37
C GLU A 58 -2.03 -7.75 -12.76
N PHE A 59 -2.99 -6.88 -13.10
CA PHE A 59 -3.09 -5.50 -12.60
C PHE A 59 -4.47 -5.26 -12.00
N LEU A 60 -4.61 -4.17 -11.24
CA LEU A 60 -5.87 -3.84 -10.57
C LEU A 60 -7.03 -3.64 -11.55
N CYS A 61 -6.77 -3.05 -12.71
CA CYS A 61 -7.76 -2.83 -13.75
C CYS A 61 -7.65 -3.87 -14.85
N SER A 62 -7.50 -5.13 -14.47
CA SER A 62 -7.49 -6.32 -15.31
C SER A 62 -6.13 -6.60 -15.97
N ASP A 63 -5.98 -6.33 -17.26
CA ASP A 63 -4.77 -6.68 -18.01
C ASP A 63 -3.89 -5.46 -18.33
N ARG A 64 -4.21 -4.30 -17.76
CA ARG A 64 -3.56 -3.04 -18.09
C ARG A 64 -3.01 -2.35 -16.85
N PHE A 65 -1.74 -1.95 -16.93
CA PHE A 65 -1.14 -1.09 -15.92
C PHE A 65 -1.78 0.32 -15.98
N THR A 66 -2.21 0.83 -14.84
CA THR A 66 -2.82 2.16 -14.72
C THR A 66 -2.27 2.92 -13.53
N ILE A 67 -2.67 4.19 -13.39
CA ILE A 67 -2.35 4.99 -12.21
C ILE A 67 -2.89 4.35 -10.93
N ALA A 68 -3.96 3.55 -11.03
CA ALA A 68 -4.48 2.82 -9.87
C ALA A 68 -3.41 1.90 -9.27
N ASP A 69 -2.63 1.20 -10.11
CA ASP A 69 -1.53 0.37 -9.63
C ASP A 69 -0.47 1.21 -8.93
N ILE A 70 -0.16 2.39 -9.46
CA ILE A 70 0.83 3.29 -8.85
C ILE A 70 0.36 3.75 -7.47
N CYS A 71 -0.87 4.25 -7.36
CA CYS A 71 -1.39 4.79 -6.10
C CYS A 71 -1.53 3.72 -5.02
N VAL A 72 -2.08 2.56 -5.37
CA VAL A 72 -2.27 1.48 -4.41
C VAL A 72 -0.93 0.87 -4.00
N SER A 73 0.01 0.68 -4.94
CA SER A 73 1.33 0.16 -4.60
C SER A 73 2.11 1.10 -3.70
N TYR A 74 1.92 2.42 -3.84
CA TYR A 74 2.53 3.37 -2.92
C TYR A 74 2.04 3.15 -1.49
N ALA A 75 0.73 2.93 -1.31
CA ALA A 75 0.19 2.65 0.02
C ALA A 75 0.80 1.37 0.61
N ILE A 76 1.06 0.36 -0.22
CA ILE A 76 1.71 -0.88 0.23
C ILE A 76 3.17 -0.63 0.59
N THR A 77 3.89 0.18 -0.20
CA THR A 77 5.27 0.56 0.10
C THR A 77 5.37 1.29 1.44
N LEU A 78 4.42 2.19 1.71
CA LEU A 78 4.37 2.90 2.97
C LEU A 78 4.16 1.93 4.14
N ALA A 79 3.28 0.94 3.97
CA ALA A 79 3.05 -0.07 4.99
C ALA A 79 4.30 -0.88 5.29
N ASP A 80 5.08 -1.22 4.26
CA ASP A 80 6.35 -1.91 4.42
C ASP A 80 7.30 -1.09 5.30
N SER A 81 7.40 0.21 5.05
CA SER A 81 8.25 1.10 5.83
C SER A 81 7.79 1.26 7.28
N LEU A 82 6.51 0.98 7.57
CA LEU A 82 5.94 1.04 8.92
C LEU A 82 5.98 -0.32 9.65
N GLY A 83 6.52 -1.36 9.00
CA GLY A 83 6.62 -2.68 9.60
C GLY A 83 5.33 -3.49 9.58
N ILE A 84 4.43 -3.20 8.64
CA ILE A 84 3.14 -3.90 8.52
C ILE A 84 3.17 -4.95 7.40
N GLU A 85 4.31 -5.13 6.73
CA GLU A 85 4.48 -6.01 5.58
C GLU A 85 4.18 -7.48 5.86
N GLN A 86 4.23 -7.89 7.11
CA GLN A 86 3.97 -9.28 7.51
C GLN A 86 2.55 -9.73 7.16
N ALA A 87 1.65 -8.78 6.98
CA ALA A 87 0.27 -9.06 6.61
C ALA A 87 0.07 -9.29 5.11
N PHE A 88 1.12 -9.06 4.30
CA PHE A 88 0.99 -9.19 2.85
C PHE A 88 0.92 -10.65 2.43
N LYS A 89 -0.16 -10.98 1.72
CA LYS A 89 -0.41 -12.33 1.22
C LYS A 89 0.20 -12.50 -0.19
N PRO A 90 0.22 -13.75 -0.73
CA PRO A 90 0.99 -14.05 -1.94
C PRO A 90 0.65 -13.22 -3.17
N ASN A 91 -0.64 -12.93 -3.41
CA ASN A 91 -1.01 -12.17 -4.60
C ASN A 91 -0.57 -10.71 -4.52
N ILE A 92 -0.66 -10.11 -3.35
CA ILE A 92 -0.15 -8.76 -3.11
C ILE A 92 1.36 -8.74 -3.31
N LYS A 93 2.09 -9.70 -2.77
CA LYS A 93 3.54 -9.78 -2.93
C LYS A 93 3.95 -9.94 -4.38
N ARG A 94 3.29 -10.85 -5.11
CA ARG A 94 3.55 -11.06 -6.54
C ARG A 94 3.36 -9.75 -7.32
N TRP A 95 2.26 -9.07 -7.06
CA TRP A 95 1.92 -7.82 -7.75
C TRP A 95 2.93 -6.71 -7.44
N THR A 96 3.28 -6.51 -6.17
CA THR A 96 4.27 -5.49 -5.79
C THR A 96 5.64 -5.81 -6.35
N ASP A 97 6.08 -7.06 -6.32
CA ASP A 97 7.36 -7.46 -6.88
C ASP A 97 7.42 -7.16 -8.39
N MET A 98 6.34 -7.47 -9.11
CA MET A 98 6.25 -7.19 -10.54
C MET A 98 6.32 -5.69 -10.83
N LEU A 99 5.61 -4.86 -10.06
CA LEU A 99 5.61 -3.42 -10.25
C LEU A 99 6.98 -2.82 -9.93
N PHE A 100 7.66 -3.31 -8.90
CA PHE A 100 8.95 -2.77 -8.47
C PHE A 100 10.08 -3.13 -9.44
N GLU A 101 9.89 -4.12 -10.32
CA GLU A 101 10.84 -4.42 -11.38
C GLU A 101 10.74 -3.47 -12.59
N ARG A 102 9.71 -2.63 -12.66
CA ARG A 102 9.56 -1.69 -13.77
C ARG A 102 10.67 -0.62 -13.73
N GLU A 103 11.20 -0.30 -14.92
CA GLU A 103 12.29 0.70 -15.03
C GLU A 103 11.89 2.07 -14.47
N ALA A 104 10.64 2.49 -14.72
CA ALA A 104 10.16 3.76 -14.21
C ALA A 104 10.14 3.79 -12.68
N TYR A 105 9.77 2.68 -12.03
CA TYR A 105 9.81 2.60 -10.58
C TYR A 105 11.24 2.69 -10.05
N LYS A 106 12.15 1.91 -10.63
CA LYS A 106 13.55 1.92 -10.22
C LYS A 106 14.16 3.30 -10.37
N LYS A 107 13.85 3.99 -11.47
CA LYS A 107 14.31 5.35 -11.72
C LYS A 107 13.75 6.31 -10.68
N SER A 108 12.46 6.21 -10.34
CA SER A 108 11.86 7.10 -9.34
C SER A 108 12.49 6.91 -7.95
N MET A 109 12.84 5.69 -7.60
CA MET A 109 13.47 5.40 -6.31
C MET A 109 14.90 5.91 -6.24
N SER A 110 15.62 5.97 -7.37
CA SER A 110 16.98 6.50 -7.39
C SER A 110 17.03 7.98 -6.99
N TYR A 111 16.01 8.75 -7.31
CA TYR A 111 15.96 10.18 -6.95
C TYR A 111 15.82 10.42 -5.45
N LYS A 112 15.29 9.46 -4.70
CA LYS A 112 15.16 9.60 -3.24
C LYS A 112 16.51 9.65 -2.54
N PHE A 113 17.51 9.05 -3.13
CA PHE A 113 18.83 8.93 -2.50
C PHE A 113 19.80 10.01 -2.96
N GLU A 114 19.41 10.82 -3.94
CA GLU A 114 20.24 11.92 -4.43
C GLU A 114 19.97 13.23 -3.69
N GLN A 115 18.96 13.25 -2.85
CA GLN A 115 18.59 14.39 -2.00
C GLN A 115 19.12 14.16 -0.58
#